data_5b59ba7e44157108a0aba27186d77e12
#
_entry.id   5b59ba7e44157108a0aba27186d77e12
#
_cell.length_a   1.000
_cell.length_b   1.000
_cell.length_c   1.000
_cell.angle_alpha   90.00
_cell.angle_beta   90.00
_cell.angle_gamma   90.00
#
_symmetry.space_group_name_H-M   'P 1'
#
loop_
_entity.id
_entity.type
_entity.pdbx_description
1 polymer ?
#
loop_
_entity_poly.entity_id
_entity_poly.type
_entity_poly.pdbx_seq_one_letter_code
_entity_poly.pdbx_strand_id
1 'polypeptide(L)'
;MFFLFSSFSLLRVMGDEKQTVVPKPFAEFLLENMKKTDGAFPVYQEGNRVYMEFPRKWNGREIEVSGQIDHGFGMINRSVNSLGVVRLSIPDSMTVEFLQPFYTERIMDRKSTYWDAFRASNVPVAGEEYPAVAISKDGNPIIDITDVVKGEKEWVSYSQYPDVRSLDPDMSKLNSVQVISPQKGNSSGREEVVLKVVRYHEAESEQYAFNSMAIILPNGSKPLYLSICLRLLPEKDMPIRLATEGLDIQTIHFKDYSQNPYTVVDDSLVMRLQPKCACMVYVDSLVPNKYKEALQKGILSWNESLAKAKVKLRIHLNSIKSGIDAASVPFLVSYDMGKVGVSSQKTVHPRTGEILSFRINIGHDFKKSFKPVELQKLIHQEFGHVLGLSKVSDDAAQVNALSYLYCVQKSKNVYQDREFITKK
;
A
#
# COMPACT_ATOMS: atom_id res chain seq x y z
N MET A 1 67.87 -9.80 13.49
CA MET A 1 66.89 -9.32 14.47
C MET A 1 66.31 -8.05 13.93
N PHE A 2 65.26 -8.18 13.12
CA PHE A 2 64.54 -7.06 12.46
C PHE A 2 63.19 -6.87 13.13
N PHE A 3 62.99 -5.75 13.78
CA PHE A 3 61.71 -5.30 14.31
C PHE A 3 60.92 -4.62 13.21
N LEU A 4 59.81 -5.24 12.82
CA LEU A 4 58.77 -4.62 11.98
C LEU A 4 57.80 -3.87 12.90
N PHE A 5 57.81 -2.54 12.79
CA PHE A 5 56.76 -1.70 13.35
C PHE A 5 55.56 -1.72 12.41
N SER A 6 54.45 -2.35 12.80
CA SER A 6 53.18 -2.21 12.13
C SER A 6 52.46 -0.99 12.68
N SER A 7 52.35 0.03 11.85
CA SER A 7 51.53 1.21 12.11
C SER A 7 50.05 0.84 11.97
N PHE A 8 49.34 0.71 13.10
CA PHE A 8 47.88 0.67 13.12
C PHE A 8 47.36 2.07 12.82
N SER A 9 46.84 2.26 11.62
CA SER A 9 45.99 3.43 11.29
C SER A 9 44.65 3.27 12.00
N LEU A 10 44.42 4.03 13.06
CA LEU A 10 43.06 4.24 13.60
C LEU A 10 42.21 4.95 12.53
N LEU A 11 41.39 4.19 11.82
CA LEU A 11 40.23 4.77 11.13
C LEU A 11 39.30 5.34 12.19
N ARG A 12 39.33 6.65 12.37
CA ARG A 12 38.33 7.40 13.12
C ARG A 12 37.05 7.34 12.30
N VAL A 13 36.12 6.47 12.66
CA VAL A 13 34.74 6.56 12.21
C VAL A 13 34.20 7.87 12.77
N MET A 14 34.18 8.90 11.95
CA MET A 14 33.41 10.10 12.25
C MET A 14 31.93 9.69 12.20
N GLY A 15 31.34 9.44 13.35
CA GLY A 15 29.89 9.40 13.47
C GLY A 15 29.37 10.77 13.08
N ASP A 16 28.48 10.81 12.10
CA ASP A 16 27.68 11.98 11.82
C ASP A 16 26.97 12.36 13.13
N GLU A 17 27.40 13.46 13.76
CA GLU A 17 26.65 14.06 14.84
C GLU A 17 25.27 14.44 14.25
N LYS A 18 24.23 13.70 14.64
CA LYS A 18 22.85 14.09 14.33
C LYS A 18 22.67 15.53 14.83
N GLN A 19 22.61 16.47 13.92
CA GLN A 19 22.27 17.85 14.25
C GLN A 19 20.91 17.83 14.94
N THR A 20 20.87 18.20 16.19
CA THR A 20 19.62 18.33 16.95
C THR A 20 18.82 19.47 16.32
N VAL A 21 17.84 19.13 15.49
CA VAL A 21 16.93 20.11 14.91
C VAL A 21 16.04 20.65 16.03
N VAL A 22 16.15 21.93 16.35
CA VAL A 22 15.26 22.59 17.29
C VAL A 22 14.03 23.07 16.51
N PRO A 23 12.82 22.56 16.79
CA PRO A 23 11.62 22.94 16.08
C PRO A 23 11.30 24.43 16.26
N LYS A 24 10.92 25.07 15.17
CA LYS A 24 10.46 26.47 15.17
C LYS A 24 9.07 26.59 15.81
N PRO A 25 8.77 27.67 16.52
CA PRO A 25 7.40 28.03 16.85
C PRO A 25 6.54 28.17 15.57
N PHE A 26 5.28 27.80 15.63
CA PHE A 26 4.40 27.82 14.45
C PHE A 26 4.32 29.19 13.77
N ALA A 27 4.34 30.28 14.55
CA ALA A 27 4.28 31.64 13.99
C ALA A 27 5.54 32.01 13.14
N GLU A 28 6.67 31.40 13.46
CA GLU A 28 7.91 31.58 12.70
C GLU A 28 8.04 30.61 11.50
N PHE A 29 7.31 29.49 11.59
CA PHE A 29 7.27 28.49 10.53
C PHE A 29 6.30 28.88 9.41
N LEU A 30 5.12 29.39 9.77
CA LEU A 30 4.06 29.72 8.81
C LEU A 30 4.36 31.04 8.09
N LEU A 31 4.80 30.96 6.85
CA LEU A 31 5.07 32.11 5.98
C LEU A 31 3.82 32.51 5.18
N GLU A 32 3.71 33.80 4.79
CA GLU A 32 2.56 34.33 4.04
C GLU A 32 2.34 33.62 2.68
N ASN A 33 3.41 33.16 2.04
CA ASN A 33 3.38 32.47 0.76
C ASN A 33 3.21 30.94 0.88
N MET A 34 3.10 30.40 2.09
CA MET A 34 2.98 28.98 2.34
C MET A 34 1.55 28.50 2.08
N LYS A 35 1.40 27.55 1.17
CA LYS A 35 0.11 26.92 0.88
C LYS A 35 -0.13 25.79 1.86
N LYS A 36 -1.26 25.86 2.61
CA LYS A 36 -1.73 24.79 3.48
C LYS A 36 -2.86 24.00 2.81
N THR A 37 -2.81 22.67 2.93
CA THR A 37 -3.90 21.76 2.59
C THR A 37 -4.27 20.98 3.83
N ASP A 38 -5.49 21.20 4.36
CA ASP A 38 -5.97 20.52 5.56
C ASP A 38 -6.41 19.08 5.24
N GLY A 39 -6.29 18.18 6.22
CA GLY A 39 -6.67 16.77 6.11
C GLY A 39 -6.29 15.98 7.36
N ALA A 40 -6.32 14.65 7.27
CA ALA A 40 -5.85 13.78 8.37
C ALA A 40 -4.40 14.07 8.73
N PHE A 41 -3.60 14.41 7.74
CA PHE A 41 -2.21 14.85 7.83
C PHE A 41 -2.09 16.16 7.04
N PRO A 42 -2.19 17.33 7.69
CA PRO A 42 -2.08 18.61 6.99
C PRO A 42 -0.72 18.76 6.29
N VAL A 43 -0.75 19.25 5.05
CA VAL A 43 0.44 19.45 4.22
C VAL A 43 0.66 20.93 4.00
N TYR A 44 1.90 21.37 4.17
CA TYR A 44 2.34 22.73 3.94
C TYR A 44 3.37 22.74 2.81
N GLN A 45 3.23 23.67 1.87
CA GLN A 45 4.12 23.79 0.72
C GLN A 45 4.63 25.23 0.61
N GLU A 46 5.96 25.36 0.54
CA GLU A 46 6.69 26.61 0.27
C GLU A 46 7.65 26.40 -0.89
N GLY A 47 7.29 26.87 -2.08
CA GLY A 47 8.07 26.60 -3.28
C GLY A 47 8.23 25.08 -3.53
N ASN A 48 9.47 24.60 -3.49
CA ASN A 48 9.79 23.16 -3.63
C ASN A 48 9.90 22.42 -2.28
N ARG A 49 9.75 23.10 -1.16
CA ARG A 49 9.76 22.48 0.17
C ARG A 49 8.37 22.01 0.53
N VAL A 50 8.30 20.83 1.11
CA VAL A 50 7.04 20.19 1.50
C VAL A 50 7.16 19.69 2.93
N TYR A 51 6.19 20.07 3.75
CA TYR A 51 6.13 19.69 5.15
C TYR A 51 4.80 19.01 5.44
N MET A 52 4.78 18.11 6.41
CA MET A 52 3.57 17.39 6.82
C MET A 52 3.43 17.42 8.34
N GLU A 53 2.22 17.77 8.79
CA GLU A 53 1.85 17.73 10.20
C GLU A 53 1.30 16.35 10.55
N PHE A 54 1.78 15.79 11.66
CA PHE A 54 1.31 14.52 12.21
C PHE A 54 0.54 14.75 13.53
N PRO A 55 -0.80 14.75 13.47
CA PRO A 55 -1.59 15.00 14.67
C PRO A 55 -1.33 13.94 15.76
N ARG A 56 -1.01 14.38 16.97
CA ARG A 56 -0.73 13.51 18.13
C ARG A 56 -1.86 12.55 18.47
N LYS A 57 -3.11 12.90 18.12
CA LYS A 57 -4.26 12.00 18.24
C LYS A 57 -4.09 10.70 17.46
N TRP A 58 -3.20 10.66 16.44
CA TRP A 58 -2.90 9.47 15.65
C TRP A 58 -1.72 8.65 16.20
N ASN A 59 -1.12 9.06 17.32
CA ASN A 59 -0.05 8.28 17.95
C ASN A 59 -0.51 6.85 18.26
N GLY A 60 0.30 5.86 17.88
CA GLY A 60 0.00 4.43 18.00
C GLY A 60 -0.94 3.85 16.95
N ARG A 61 -1.52 4.69 16.05
CA ARG A 61 -2.38 4.22 14.96
C ARG A 61 -1.57 3.59 13.84
N GLU A 62 -2.18 2.64 13.17
CA GLU A 62 -1.64 2.07 11.95
C GLU A 62 -2.10 2.89 10.75
N ILE A 63 -1.16 3.17 9.85
CA ILE A 63 -1.38 3.85 8.57
C ILE A 63 -0.88 2.95 7.46
N GLU A 64 -1.56 2.97 6.32
CA GLU A 64 -1.06 2.38 5.08
C GLU A 64 -0.34 3.48 4.28
N VAL A 65 0.93 3.26 4.01
CA VAL A 65 1.68 4.05 3.03
C VAL A 65 1.75 3.23 1.77
N SER A 66 1.16 3.72 0.69
CA SER A 66 1.14 3.05 -0.60
C SER A 66 1.55 3.99 -1.72
N GLY A 67 1.94 3.42 -2.86
CA GLY A 67 2.38 4.18 -4.01
C GLY A 67 1.86 3.63 -5.32
N GLN A 68 1.70 4.54 -6.28
CA GLN A 68 1.28 4.22 -7.63
C GLN A 68 2.02 5.10 -8.64
N ILE A 69 2.50 4.51 -9.72
CA ILE A 69 2.83 5.26 -10.92
C ILE A 69 1.51 5.61 -11.60
N ASP A 70 1.19 6.89 -11.68
CA ASP A 70 -0.01 7.35 -12.40
C ASP A 70 0.21 7.20 -13.90
N HIS A 71 1.32 7.72 -14.40
CA HIS A 71 1.77 7.55 -15.79
C HIS A 71 3.23 7.95 -15.97
N GLY A 72 3.82 7.49 -17.06
CA GLY A 72 5.21 7.76 -17.47
C GLY A 72 5.96 6.48 -17.81
N PHE A 73 6.99 6.56 -18.61
CA PHE A 73 7.82 5.42 -19.04
C PHE A 73 7.01 4.22 -19.57
N GLY A 74 5.94 4.47 -20.34
CA GLY A 74 5.06 3.44 -20.87
C GLY A 74 4.16 2.75 -19.83
N MET A 75 4.13 3.23 -18.60
CA MET A 75 3.35 2.68 -17.49
C MET A 75 2.13 3.54 -17.19
N ILE A 76 1.03 2.91 -16.76
CA ILE A 76 -0.21 3.58 -16.33
C ILE A 76 -0.80 2.83 -15.14
N ASN A 77 -1.12 3.55 -14.07
CA ASN A 77 -1.78 3.05 -12.85
C ASN A 77 -1.11 1.79 -12.26
N ARG A 78 0.22 1.75 -12.23
CA ARG A 78 0.98 0.63 -11.66
C ARG A 78 1.29 0.85 -10.20
N SER A 79 0.99 -0.15 -9.38
CA SER A 79 1.45 -0.17 -7.99
C SER A 79 2.97 -0.27 -7.93
N VAL A 80 3.55 0.41 -6.95
CA VAL A 80 4.98 0.35 -6.62
C VAL A 80 5.18 -0.25 -5.23
N ASN A 81 6.40 -0.66 -4.92
CA ASN A 81 6.75 -1.06 -3.56
C ASN A 81 6.63 0.16 -2.63
N SER A 82 6.26 -0.08 -1.38
CA SER A 82 6.03 0.98 -0.40
C SER A 82 6.29 0.47 1.02
N LEU A 83 6.28 1.38 1.98
CA LEU A 83 6.38 1.01 3.40
C LEU A 83 5.24 0.07 3.84
N GLY A 84 4.11 0.06 3.13
CA GLY A 84 2.96 -0.77 3.48
C GLY A 84 2.27 -0.28 4.74
N VAL A 85 1.92 -1.22 5.65
CA VAL A 85 1.28 -0.87 6.92
C VAL A 85 2.36 -0.65 7.97
N VAL A 86 2.42 0.59 8.47
CA VAL A 86 3.32 1.02 9.54
C VAL A 86 2.51 1.56 10.73
N ARG A 87 3.13 1.55 11.91
CA ARG A 87 2.56 2.18 13.09
C ARG A 87 3.21 3.53 13.30
N LEU A 88 2.38 4.55 13.40
CA LEU A 88 2.83 5.89 13.71
C LEU A 88 3.23 5.98 15.20
N SER A 89 4.45 6.42 15.48
CA SER A 89 4.95 6.72 16.82
C SER A 89 5.28 8.20 16.90
N ILE A 90 4.71 8.86 17.89
CA ILE A 90 4.99 10.27 18.21
C ILE A 90 5.28 10.30 19.72
N PRO A 91 6.51 9.88 20.11
CA PRO A 91 6.86 9.72 21.52
C PRO A 91 6.82 11.05 22.27
N ASP A 92 7.16 12.13 21.57
CA ASP A 92 7.09 13.51 22.02
C ASP A 92 6.63 14.41 20.87
N SER A 93 6.65 15.71 21.04
CA SER A 93 6.32 16.65 19.96
C SER A 93 7.52 16.96 19.03
N MET A 94 8.65 16.30 19.26
CA MET A 94 9.91 16.59 18.56
C MET A 94 10.20 15.60 17.44
N THR A 95 9.54 14.43 17.46
CA THR A 95 9.90 13.32 16.57
C THR A 95 8.67 12.59 16.09
N VAL A 96 8.70 12.18 14.81
CA VAL A 96 7.74 11.25 14.18
C VAL A 96 8.51 10.04 13.71
N GLU A 97 8.07 8.86 14.10
CA GLU A 97 8.66 7.58 13.71
C GLU A 97 7.64 6.71 13.00
N PHE A 98 8.07 6.03 11.95
CA PHE A 98 7.31 4.96 11.31
C PHE A 98 7.85 3.62 11.77
N LEU A 99 7.12 2.97 12.68
CA LEU A 99 7.49 1.67 13.20
C LEU A 99 6.91 0.57 12.32
N GLN A 100 7.72 -0.43 11.99
CA GLN A 100 7.23 -1.63 11.33
C GLN A 100 6.92 -2.70 12.37
N PRO A 101 5.63 -2.97 12.66
CA PRO A 101 5.25 -3.99 13.63
C PRO A 101 5.63 -5.38 13.15
N PHE A 102 6.02 -6.22 14.10
CA PHE A 102 6.37 -7.60 13.83
C PHE A 102 5.08 -8.45 13.77
N TYR A 103 4.75 -9.00 12.60
CA TYR A 103 3.52 -9.79 12.42
C TYR A 103 3.79 -11.27 12.10
N THR A 104 5.04 -11.65 11.90
CA THR A 104 5.47 -13.02 11.60
C THR A 104 5.44 -13.93 12.83
N GLU A 105 5.47 -13.34 14.01
CA GLU A 105 5.34 -14.01 15.29
C GLU A 105 4.19 -13.41 16.08
N ARG A 106 3.38 -14.23 16.77
CA ARG A 106 2.16 -13.77 17.42
C ARG A 106 1.82 -14.54 18.67
N ILE A 107 1.09 -13.89 19.56
CA ILE A 107 0.20 -14.50 20.52
C ILE A 107 -1.22 -14.10 20.16
N MET A 108 -2.06 -15.05 19.79
CA MET A 108 -3.46 -14.80 19.37
C MET A 108 -4.36 -14.56 20.57
N ASP A 109 -4.08 -15.20 21.70
CA ASP A 109 -4.81 -14.99 22.95
C ASP A 109 -4.10 -14.00 23.86
N ARG A 110 -4.64 -12.78 23.94
CA ARG A 110 -4.13 -11.71 24.83
C ARG A 110 -4.21 -12.02 26.32
N LYS A 111 -4.95 -13.08 26.72
CA LYS A 111 -5.04 -13.56 28.10
C LYS A 111 -3.97 -14.60 28.41
N SER A 112 -3.15 -14.98 27.46
CA SER A 112 -2.02 -15.86 27.66
C SER A 112 -1.10 -15.28 28.72
N THR A 113 -0.60 -16.11 29.63
CA THR A 113 0.39 -15.74 30.65
C THR A 113 1.71 -15.27 30.06
N TYR A 114 1.94 -15.57 28.77
CA TYR A 114 3.16 -15.18 28.03
C TYR A 114 3.01 -13.86 27.27
N TRP A 115 1.80 -13.26 27.26
CA TRP A 115 1.53 -12.05 26.48
C TRP A 115 2.49 -10.91 26.79
N ASP A 116 2.73 -10.62 28.06
CA ASP A 116 3.58 -9.49 28.46
C ASP A 116 5.06 -9.75 28.13
N ALA A 117 5.54 -10.97 28.36
CA ALA A 117 6.91 -11.38 27.98
C ALA A 117 7.11 -11.33 26.47
N PHE A 118 6.14 -11.85 25.70
CA PHE A 118 6.18 -11.80 24.24
C PHE A 118 6.20 -10.37 23.73
N ARG A 119 5.34 -9.50 24.26
CA ARG A 119 5.30 -8.09 23.87
C ARG A 119 6.59 -7.33 24.21
N ALA A 120 7.22 -7.66 25.33
CA ALA A 120 8.50 -7.07 25.72
C ALA A 120 9.65 -7.51 24.82
N SER A 121 9.61 -8.75 24.28
CA SER A 121 10.65 -9.28 23.41
C SER A 121 10.45 -8.94 21.93
N ASN A 122 9.19 -8.76 21.48
CA ASN A 122 8.85 -8.45 20.09
C ASN A 122 8.59 -6.96 19.91
N VAL A 123 9.65 -6.18 20.02
CA VAL A 123 9.60 -4.73 19.79
C VAL A 123 9.48 -4.46 18.29
N PRO A 124 8.61 -3.52 17.86
CA PRO A 124 8.56 -3.13 16.46
C PRO A 124 9.91 -2.66 15.93
N VAL A 125 10.20 -2.98 14.67
CA VAL A 125 11.39 -2.46 14.03
C VAL A 125 11.23 -0.95 13.86
N ALA A 126 12.17 -0.17 14.38
CA ALA A 126 12.23 1.26 14.12
C ALA A 126 12.60 1.46 12.65
N GLY A 127 11.71 2.16 11.93
CA GLY A 127 12.00 2.63 10.59
C GLY A 127 12.74 3.97 10.63
N GLU A 128 12.45 4.83 9.68
CA GLU A 128 12.98 6.18 9.67
C GLU A 128 12.38 7.05 10.77
N GLU A 129 13.22 7.81 11.41
CA GLU A 129 12.91 8.85 12.39
C GLU A 129 12.96 10.22 11.69
N TYR A 130 11.90 10.99 11.86
CA TYR A 130 11.77 12.33 11.29
C TYR A 130 11.73 13.36 12.40
N PRO A 131 12.77 14.21 12.54
CA PRO A 131 12.75 15.31 13.50
C PRO A 131 11.71 16.35 13.08
N ALA A 132 10.99 16.90 14.05
CA ALA A 132 10.09 18.00 13.82
C ALA A 132 10.89 19.27 13.47
N VAL A 133 10.52 19.94 12.39
CA VAL A 133 11.06 21.25 12.00
C VAL A 133 10.26 22.40 12.62
N ALA A 134 8.99 22.12 12.98
CA ALA A 134 8.14 23.05 13.69
C ALA A 134 7.08 22.30 14.51
N ILE A 135 6.45 23.02 15.42
CA ILE A 135 5.31 22.53 16.21
C ILE A 135 4.08 23.35 15.84
N SER A 136 2.98 22.69 15.46
CA SER A 136 1.73 23.36 15.11
C SER A 136 1.07 24.04 16.34
N LYS A 137 0.03 24.86 16.09
CA LYS A 137 -0.74 25.49 17.18
C LYS A 137 -1.37 24.47 18.14
N ASP A 138 -1.68 23.28 17.63
CA ASP A 138 -2.28 22.19 18.40
C ASP A 138 -1.22 21.28 19.07
N GLY A 139 0.05 21.66 19.03
CA GLY A 139 1.16 20.91 19.60
C GLY A 139 1.57 19.67 18.82
N ASN A 140 1.19 19.59 17.55
CA ASN A 140 1.56 18.47 16.67
C ASN A 140 2.92 18.71 16.01
N PRO A 141 3.77 17.69 15.85
CA PRO A 141 5.01 17.81 15.09
C PRO A 141 4.73 18.01 13.59
N ILE A 142 5.50 18.91 13.00
CA ILE A 142 5.57 19.14 11.55
C ILE A 142 6.95 18.72 11.10
N ILE A 143 7.03 17.76 10.17
CA ILE A 143 8.29 17.25 9.64
C ILE A 143 8.50 17.71 8.20
N ASP A 144 9.75 17.76 7.76
CA ASP A 144 10.12 18.01 6.37
C ASP A 144 10.07 16.70 5.59
N ILE A 145 9.22 16.64 4.56
CA ILE A 145 9.08 15.51 3.64
C ILE A 145 9.57 15.85 2.23
N THR A 146 10.35 16.89 2.08
CA THR A 146 10.89 17.33 0.76
C THR A 146 11.68 16.21 0.11
N ASP A 147 12.54 15.51 0.85
CA ASP A 147 13.35 14.40 0.36
C ASP A 147 12.49 13.21 -0.09
N VAL A 148 11.37 12.98 0.59
CA VAL A 148 10.38 11.95 0.19
C VAL A 148 9.73 12.32 -1.14
N VAL A 149 9.35 13.58 -1.31
CA VAL A 149 8.76 14.09 -2.55
C VAL A 149 9.76 13.98 -3.69
N LYS A 150 10.99 14.43 -3.47
CA LYS A 150 12.08 14.39 -4.45
C LYS A 150 12.56 12.97 -4.77
N GLY A 151 12.35 12.00 -3.89
CA GLY A 151 12.75 10.60 -4.05
C GLY A 151 14.12 10.27 -3.46
N GLU A 152 14.70 11.17 -2.69
CA GLU A 152 15.94 10.94 -1.93
C GLU A 152 15.70 10.08 -0.69
N LYS A 153 14.45 10.09 -0.16
CA LYS A 153 13.95 9.17 0.86
C LYS A 153 12.79 8.34 0.34
N GLU A 154 12.81 7.03 0.59
CA GLU A 154 11.90 6.07 -0.01
C GLU A 154 10.71 5.71 0.89
N TRP A 155 9.58 6.43 0.80
CA TRP A 155 8.29 5.89 1.22
C TRP A 155 7.69 4.96 0.18
N VAL A 156 8.07 5.14 -1.08
CA VAL A 156 7.71 4.32 -2.23
C VAL A 156 8.93 4.09 -3.10
N SER A 157 9.07 2.85 -3.60
CA SER A 157 10.18 2.46 -4.47
C SER A 157 9.65 1.80 -5.73
N TYR A 158 10.21 2.15 -6.84
CA TYR A 158 9.91 1.59 -8.15
C TYR A 158 11.14 0.94 -8.81
N SER A 159 12.08 0.50 -7.97
CA SER A 159 13.31 -0.20 -8.39
C SER A 159 13.05 -1.48 -9.20
N GLN A 160 11.84 -2.06 -9.10
CA GLN A 160 11.42 -3.18 -9.94
C GLN A 160 11.21 -2.82 -11.43
N TYR A 161 11.25 -1.54 -11.78
CA TYR A 161 11.11 -1.07 -13.17
C TYR A 161 12.46 -0.59 -13.70
N PRO A 162 13.22 -1.45 -14.41
CA PRO A 162 14.61 -1.16 -14.80
C PRO A 162 14.75 -0.03 -15.81
N ASP A 163 13.66 0.31 -16.52
CA ASP A 163 13.64 1.40 -17.49
C ASP A 163 13.62 2.79 -16.83
N VAL A 164 13.35 2.84 -15.50
CA VAL A 164 13.34 4.07 -14.70
C VAL A 164 14.68 4.16 -14.00
N ARG A 165 15.62 4.88 -14.61
CA ARG A 165 17.00 5.00 -14.11
C ARG A 165 17.20 6.34 -13.39
N SER A 166 18.43 6.67 -13.14
CA SER A 166 18.95 7.90 -12.53
C SER A 166 17.94 9.00 -12.24
N LEU A 167 17.63 9.19 -10.97
CA LEU A 167 16.74 10.24 -10.49
C LEU A 167 17.41 11.61 -10.57
N ASP A 168 16.64 12.62 -10.95
CA ASP A 168 16.99 14.04 -10.86
C ASP A 168 16.16 14.69 -9.73
N PRO A 169 16.68 14.75 -8.50
CA PRO A 169 15.93 15.29 -7.37
C PRO A 169 15.65 16.78 -7.46
N ASP A 170 16.53 17.54 -8.14
CA ASP A 170 16.41 18.99 -8.23
C ASP A 170 15.24 19.42 -9.10
N MET A 171 14.93 18.66 -10.14
CA MET A 171 13.75 18.85 -10.97
C MET A 171 12.48 18.26 -10.35
N SER A 172 12.61 17.29 -9.43
CA SER A 172 11.49 16.57 -8.83
C SER A 172 10.72 17.42 -7.82
N LYS A 173 9.38 17.37 -7.84
CA LYS A 173 8.54 18.27 -7.05
C LYS A 173 7.16 17.71 -6.74
N LEU A 174 6.52 18.30 -5.72
CA LEU A 174 5.11 18.12 -5.45
C LEU A 174 4.27 18.87 -6.51
N ASN A 175 3.37 18.16 -7.16
CA ASN A 175 2.44 18.75 -8.13
C ASN A 175 1.14 19.22 -7.46
N SER A 176 0.54 18.36 -6.63
CA SER A 176 -0.66 18.70 -5.87
C SER A 176 -0.86 17.77 -4.68
N VAL A 177 -1.73 18.17 -3.77
CA VAL A 177 -2.19 17.36 -2.63
C VAL A 177 -3.68 17.16 -2.78
N GLN A 178 -4.13 15.91 -2.63
CA GLN A 178 -5.55 15.56 -2.56
C GLN A 178 -5.86 15.00 -1.18
N VAL A 179 -7.01 15.39 -0.65
CA VAL A 179 -7.48 14.92 0.66
C VAL A 179 -8.81 14.21 0.48
N ILE A 180 -8.89 13.00 1.01
CA ILE A 180 -10.10 12.20 1.00
C ILE A 180 -10.55 12.10 2.44
N SER A 181 -11.73 12.67 2.70
CA SER A 181 -12.38 12.62 4.00
C SER A 181 -13.59 11.69 3.98
N PRO A 182 -13.93 11.04 5.11
CA PRO A 182 -15.11 10.20 5.21
C PRO A 182 -16.35 11.04 4.90
N GLN A 183 -17.03 10.76 3.79
CA GLN A 183 -18.33 11.35 3.54
C GLN A 183 -19.41 10.57 4.31
N LYS A 184 -20.37 11.28 4.93
CA LYS A 184 -21.56 10.66 5.51
C LYS A 184 -22.26 9.81 4.45
N GLY A 185 -22.27 8.48 4.66
CA GLY A 185 -22.88 7.52 3.73
C GLY A 185 -21.88 6.76 2.84
N ASN A 186 -20.60 7.07 2.89
CA ASN A 186 -19.59 6.28 2.21
C ASN A 186 -19.04 5.20 3.17
N SER A 187 -19.29 3.93 2.85
CA SER A 187 -18.89 2.77 3.68
C SER A 187 -17.38 2.61 3.88
N SER A 188 -16.58 3.36 3.15
CA SER A 188 -15.13 3.32 3.27
C SER A 188 -14.54 4.26 4.33
N GLY A 189 -15.32 5.12 4.99
CA GLY A 189 -14.92 5.94 6.17
C GLY A 189 -13.45 6.29 6.37
N ARG A 190 -12.67 6.34 5.28
CA ARG A 190 -11.21 6.39 5.29
C ARG A 190 -10.75 7.83 5.17
N GLU A 191 -9.83 8.22 6.04
CA GLU A 191 -9.10 9.47 5.91
C GLU A 191 -7.79 9.19 5.19
N GLU A 192 -7.54 9.90 4.11
CA GLU A 192 -6.38 9.68 3.24
C GLU A 192 -5.84 11.00 2.70
N VAL A 193 -4.53 11.09 2.61
CA VAL A 193 -3.81 12.17 1.93
C VAL A 193 -3.02 11.57 0.78
N VAL A 194 -3.20 12.12 -0.41
CA VAL A 194 -2.49 11.72 -1.62
C VAL A 194 -1.58 12.84 -2.08
N LEU A 195 -0.28 12.59 -2.05
CA LEU A 195 0.74 13.48 -2.60
C LEU A 195 0.94 13.12 -4.07
N LYS A 196 0.58 14.03 -4.97
CA LYS A 196 0.86 13.90 -6.41
C LYS A 196 2.24 14.48 -6.69
N VAL A 197 3.15 13.63 -7.09
CA VAL A 197 4.56 13.94 -7.26
C VAL A 197 4.97 13.76 -8.72
N VAL A 198 5.82 14.64 -9.21
CA VAL A 198 6.50 14.45 -10.49
C VAL A 198 7.98 14.27 -10.19
N ARG A 199 8.52 13.10 -10.50
CA ARG A 199 9.94 12.80 -10.42
C ARG A 199 10.54 12.76 -11.81
N TYR A 200 11.69 13.33 -11.96
CA TYR A 200 12.39 13.37 -13.23
C TYR A 200 13.53 12.36 -13.23
N HIS A 201 13.68 11.66 -14.32
CA HIS A 201 14.70 10.65 -14.51
C HIS A 201 15.46 10.92 -15.81
N GLU A 202 16.74 10.62 -15.83
CA GLU A 202 17.53 10.71 -17.06
C GLU A 202 16.85 9.90 -18.17
N ALA A 203 16.61 10.55 -19.29
CA ALA A 203 16.16 9.90 -20.49
C ALA A 203 17.39 9.31 -21.20
N GLU A 204 17.36 8.02 -21.52
CA GLU A 204 18.29 7.49 -22.50
C GLU A 204 18.11 8.32 -23.78
N SER A 205 19.21 8.83 -24.34
CA SER A 205 19.20 9.40 -25.67
C SER A 205 18.84 8.30 -26.65
N GLU A 206 17.56 8.17 -26.99
CA GLU A 206 17.17 7.37 -28.13
C GLU A 206 17.85 8.00 -29.34
N GLN A 207 18.95 7.41 -29.78
CA GLN A 207 19.54 7.73 -31.07
C GLN A 207 18.53 7.28 -32.14
N TYR A 208 17.57 8.13 -32.43
CA TYR A 208 16.81 7.97 -33.66
C TYR A 208 17.76 8.24 -34.81
N ALA A 209 18.38 7.18 -35.32
CA ALA A 209 19.11 7.18 -36.58
C ALA A 209 18.14 7.36 -37.75
N PHE A 210 17.48 8.51 -37.82
CA PHE A 210 16.87 8.97 -39.05
C PHE A 210 17.87 9.93 -39.73
N ASN A 211 18.49 9.45 -40.79
CA ASN A 211 19.37 10.19 -41.68
C ASN A 211 20.48 10.99 -40.98
N SER A 212 21.38 10.31 -40.27
CA SER A 212 22.67 10.86 -39.78
C SER A 212 22.66 12.17 -38.96
N MET A 213 21.50 12.62 -38.49
CA MET A 213 21.44 13.72 -37.52
C MET A 213 21.06 13.13 -36.13
N ALA A 214 22.04 13.04 -35.25
CA ALA A 214 21.81 12.81 -33.82
C ALA A 214 21.21 14.11 -33.24
N ILE A 215 19.95 14.06 -32.80
CA ILE A 215 19.36 15.13 -32.01
C ILE A 215 19.82 14.90 -30.57
N ILE A 216 20.80 15.70 -30.16
CA ILE A 216 21.25 15.75 -28.77
C ILE A 216 20.30 16.71 -28.03
N LEU A 217 19.48 16.17 -27.13
CA LEU A 217 18.75 16.98 -26.16
C LEU A 217 19.66 17.13 -24.93
N PRO A 218 20.30 18.26 -24.71
CA PRO A 218 21.08 18.48 -23.50
C PRO A 218 20.15 18.46 -22.29
N ASN A 219 20.50 17.67 -21.26
CA ASN A 219 19.75 17.52 -20.02
C ASN A 219 18.33 16.96 -20.22
N GLY A 220 18.14 15.99 -21.10
CA GLY A 220 16.85 15.33 -21.31
C GLY A 220 16.44 14.54 -20.09
N SER A 221 15.49 15.07 -19.29
CA SER A 221 14.87 14.36 -18.18
C SER A 221 13.44 14.02 -18.54
N LYS A 222 13.05 12.77 -18.25
CA LYS A 222 11.70 12.27 -18.53
C LYS A 222 10.88 12.25 -17.25
N PRO A 223 9.67 12.84 -17.23
CA PRO A 223 8.85 12.86 -16.03
C PRO A 223 8.18 11.50 -15.78
N LEU A 224 8.15 11.12 -14.50
CA LEU A 224 7.38 10.05 -13.93
C LEU A 224 6.38 10.64 -12.94
N TYR A 225 5.10 10.47 -13.19
CA TYR A 225 4.03 10.95 -12.32
C TYR A 225 3.66 9.86 -11.32
N LEU A 226 3.73 10.20 -10.05
CA LEU A 226 3.54 9.28 -8.92
C LEU A 226 2.48 9.82 -7.96
N SER A 227 1.76 8.90 -7.34
CA SER A 227 0.93 9.16 -6.16
C SER A 227 1.52 8.43 -4.97
N ILE A 228 1.73 9.16 -3.87
CA ILE A 228 2.10 8.61 -2.57
C ILE A 228 0.89 8.82 -1.66
N CYS A 229 0.32 7.73 -1.18
CA CYS A 229 -0.91 7.74 -0.40
C CYS A 229 -0.62 7.39 1.05
N LEU A 230 -1.05 8.24 1.98
CA LEU A 230 -1.08 7.96 3.41
C LEU A 230 -2.53 7.78 3.83
N ARG A 231 -2.89 6.58 4.22
CA ARG A 231 -4.25 6.22 4.62
C ARG A 231 -4.29 5.81 6.08
N LEU A 232 -5.12 6.48 6.87
CA LEU A 232 -5.37 6.08 8.24
C LEU A 232 -6.23 4.81 8.26
N LEU A 233 -5.74 3.75 8.91
CA LEU A 233 -6.49 2.50 9.01
C LEU A 233 -7.57 2.59 10.10
N PRO A 234 -8.69 1.83 9.97
CA PRO A 234 -9.74 1.82 10.97
C PRO A 234 -9.23 1.38 12.36
N GLU A 235 -9.77 1.96 13.42
CA GLU A 235 -9.45 1.53 14.80
C GLU A 235 -9.90 0.09 15.08
N LYS A 236 -11.04 -0.27 14.50
CA LYS A 236 -11.60 -1.59 14.68
C LYS A 236 -11.12 -2.51 13.56
N ASP A 237 -10.35 -3.50 13.96
CA ASP A 237 -9.85 -4.51 13.05
C ASP A 237 -10.96 -5.36 12.43
N MET A 238 -10.70 -5.82 11.22
CA MET A 238 -11.44 -6.94 10.66
C MET A 238 -11.20 -8.18 11.53
N PRO A 239 -12.24 -8.97 11.88
CA PRO A 239 -12.05 -10.21 12.61
C PRO A 239 -11.10 -11.14 11.85
N ILE A 240 -10.10 -11.64 12.56
CA ILE A 240 -9.11 -12.57 12.02
C ILE A 240 -9.78 -13.92 11.77
N ARG A 241 -9.36 -14.61 10.71
CA ARG A 241 -9.70 -16.00 10.42
C ARG A 241 -8.43 -16.78 10.12
N LEU A 242 -8.25 -17.88 10.85
CA LEU A 242 -7.17 -18.82 10.61
C LEU A 242 -7.48 -19.66 9.37
N ALA A 243 -6.45 -20.04 8.63
CA ALA A 243 -6.58 -20.91 7.49
C ALA A 243 -6.90 -22.36 7.92
N THR A 244 -7.46 -23.13 7.02
CA THR A 244 -7.66 -24.57 7.18
C THR A 244 -7.12 -25.31 5.97
N GLU A 245 -6.69 -26.52 6.16
CA GLU A 245 -6.21 -27.36 5.07
C GLU A 245 -7.33 -27.75 4.11
N GLY A 246 -6.96 -28.09 2.88
CA GLY A 246 -7.87 -28.57 1.85
C GLY A 246 -8.69 -27.51 1.13
N LEU A 247 -8.45 -26.24 1.38
CA LEU A 247 -9.09 -25.13 0.67
C LEU A 247 -8.09 -24.33 -0.14
N ASP A 248 -8.44 -24.01 -1.38
CA ASP A 248 -7.65 -23.16 -2.29
C ASP A 248 -7.79 -21.67 -1.91
N ILE A 249 -7.20 -21.26 -0.78
CA ILE A 249 -7.23 -19.90 -0.24
C ILE A 249 -5.84 -19.31 -0.07
N GLN A 250 -5.75 -18.00 -0.15
CA GLN A 250 -4.49 -17.28 0.07
C GLN A 250 -4.30 -16.96 1.55
N THR A 251 -3.07 -17.11 2.03
CA THR A 251 -2.73 -17.03 3.44
C THR A 251 -1.49 -16.19 3.72
N ILE A 252 -1.40 -15.71 4.96
CA ILE A 252 -0.20 -15.11 5.56
C ILE A 252 0.26 -16.05 6.67
N HIS A 253 1.47 -16.58 6.54
CA HIS A 253 2.07 -17.47 7.53
C HIS A 253 2.61 -16.69 8.74
N PHE A 254 2.49 -17.28 9.92
CA PHE A 254 3.04 -16.75 11.16
C PHE A 254 3.33 -17.88 12.14
N LYS A 255 4.15 -17.59 13.15
CA LYS A 255 4.43 -18.47 14.28
C LYS A 255 3.55 -18.08 15.47
N ASP A 256 2.79 -19.02 16.00
CA ASP A 256 1.89 -18.81 17.14
C ASP A 256 2.48 -19.38 18.43
N TYR A 257 2.63 -18.53 19.42
CA TYR A 257 3.15 -18.87 20.75
C TYR A 257 2.03 -19.04 21.78
N SER A 258 0.75 -18.91 21.40
CA SER A 258 -0.37 -18.91 22.37
C SER A 258 -0.86 -20.29 22.76
N GLN A 259 -0.68 -21.31 21.91
CA GLN A 259 -1.24 -22.65 22.15
C GLN A 259 -0.37 -23.46 23.11
N ASN A 260 0.93 -23.35 23.00
CA ASN A 260 1.88 -24.07 23.84
C ASN A 260 3.12 -23.21 24.08
N PRO A 261 3.49 -22.91 25.34
CA PRO A 261 4.66 -22.10 25.65
C PRO A 261 5.99 -22.77 25.29
N TYR A 262 5.99 -24.07 25.13
CA TYR A 262 7.19 -24.86 24.85
C TYR A 262 7.34 -25.23 23.37
N THR A 263 6.29 -25.05 22.57
CA THR A 263 6.30 -25.35 21.13
C THR A 263 5.63 -24.25 20.35
N VAL A 264 6.38 -23.72 19.41
CA VAL A 264 5.86 -22.74 18.45
C VAL A 264 5.06 -23.50 17.39
N VAL A 265 3.86 -23.06 17.11
CA VAL A 265 3.01 -23.65 16.08
C VAL A 265 3.02 -22.76 14.84
N ASP A 266 3.39 -23.32 13.69
CA ASP A 266 3.22 -22.63 12.41
C ASP A 266 1.73 -22.59 12.06
N ASP A 267 1.21 -21.39 11.86
CA ASP A 267 -0.18 -21.16 11.51
C ASP A 267 -0.33 -20.12 10.39
N SER A 268 -1.55 -19.90 9.93
CA SER A 268 -1.79 -19.00 8.80
C SER A 268 -3.10 -18.26 8.94
N LEU A 269 -3.10 -16.98 8.56
CA LEU A 269 -4.29 -16.16 8.38
C LEU A 269 -4.78 -16.22 6.96
N VAL A 270 -6.09 -16.19 6.73
CA VAL A 270 -6.65 -16.03 5.39
C VAL A 270 -6.60 -14.58 4.94
N MET A 271 -6.31 -14.36 3.67
CA MET A 271 -6.44 -13.07 3.03
C MET A 271 -7.87 -12.94 2.47
N ARG A 272 -8.58 -11.84 2.80
CA ARG A 272 -9.95 -11.62 2.33
C ARG A 272 -10.35 -10.15 2.38
N LEU A 273 -11.36 -9.77 1.60
CA LEU A 273 -12.03 -8.48 1.73
C LEU A 273 -12.87 -8.43 3.01
N GLN A 274 -13.25 -7.23 3.44
CA GLN A 274 -14.15 -7.05 4.57
C GLN A 274 -15.51 -7.75 4.32
N PRO A 275 -15.92 -8.72 5.15
CA PRO A 275 -17.08 -9.61 4.86
C PRO A 275 -18.44 -8.91 4.78
N LYS A 276 -18.56 -7.75 5.41
CA LYS A 276 -19.86 -7.06 5.57
C LYS A 276 -20.02 -5.81 4.71
N CYS A 277 -19.05 -5.51 3.85
CA CYS A 277 -19.05 -4.30 3.03
C CYS A 277 -19.47 -4.60 1.60
N ALA A 278 -20.10 -3.62 0.95
CA ALA A 278 -20.19 -3.60 -0.49
C ALA A 278 -18.77 -3.37 -1.07
N CYS A 279 -18.34 -4.22 -1.98
CA CYS A 279 -17.09 -4.03 -2.71
C CYS A 279 -17.37 -3.18 -3.95
N MET A 280 -17.03 -1.89 -3.87
CA MET A 280 -17.15 -0.98 -5.01
C MET A 280 -15.85 -1.02 -5.82
N VAL A 281 -15.90 -1.60 -7.00
CA VAL A 281 -14.77 -1.68 -7.95
C VAL A 281 -14.92 -0.56 -8.97
N TYR A 282 -13.88 0.22 -9.14
CA TYR A 282 -13.85 1.30 -10.11
C TYR A 282 -13.15 0.84 -11.38
N VAL A 283 -13.69 1.26 -12.51
CA VAL A 283 -13.11 0.98 -13.84
C VAL A 283 -12.57 2.29 -14.39
N ASP A 284 -11.29 2.27 -14.74
CA ASP A 284 -10.62 3.42 -15.34
C ASP A 284 -11.24 3.76 -16.71
N SER A 285 -11.34 5.05 -17.00
CA SER A 285 -11.80 5.56 -18.29
C SER A 285 -10.93 5.13 -19.47
N LEU A 286 -9.65 4.83 -19.22
CA LEU A 286 -8.68 4.36 -20.20
C LEU A 286 -8.94 2.92 -20.65
N VAL A 287 -9.79 2.16 -19.95
CA VAL A 287 -10.17 0.81 -20.40
C VAL A 287 -10.96 0.90 -21.70
N PRO A 288 -10.49 0.29 -22.80
CA PRO A 288 -11.17 0.35 -24.08
C PRO A 288 -12.63 -0.14 -24.03
N ASN A 289 -13.53 0.55 -24.69
CA ASN A 289 -14.97 0.24 -24.66
C ASN A 289 -15.27 -1.22 -25.06
N LYS A 290 -14.50 -1.78 -26.00
CA LYS A 290 -14.62 -3.18 -26.46
C LYS A 290 -14.39 -4.21 -25.33
N TYR A 291 -13.73 -3.84 -24.23
CA TYR A 291 -13.43 -4.72 -23.10
C TYR A 291 -14.40 -4.58 -21.94
N LYS A 292 -15.18 -3.49 -21.89
CA LYS A 292 -16.05 -3.18 -20.74
C LYS A 292 -17.11 -4.26 -20.46
N GLU A 293 -17.70 -4.84 -21.47
CA GLU A 293 -18.70 -5.91 -21.31
C GLU A 293 -18.07 -7.19 -20.75
N ALA A 294 -16.91 -7.61 -21.31
CA ALA A 294 -16.19 -8.78 -20.81
C ALA A 294 -15.73 -8.61 -19.35
N LEU A 295 -15.26 -7.41 -19.02
CA LEU A 295 -14.87 -7.04 -17.67
C LEU A 295 -16.07 -7.10 -16.72
N GLN A 296 -17.19 -6.49 -17.09
CA GLN A 296 -18.41 -6.51 -16.29
C GLN A 296 -18.89 -7.95 -16.03
N LYS A 297 -18.96 -8.78 -17.06
CA LYS A 297 -19.36 -10.19 -16.92
C LYS A 297 -18.37 -10.97 -16.06
N GLY A 298 -17.06 -10.79 -16.26
CA GLY A 298 -16.02 -11.50 -15.52
C GLY A 298 -16.04 -11.18 -14.02
N ILE A 299 -16.25 -9.92 -13.64
CA ILE A 299 -16.28 -9.50 -12.23
C ILE A 299 -17.65 -9.79 -11.58
N LEU A 300 -18.75 -9.41 -12.21
CA LEU A 300 -20.07 -9.52 -11.57
C LEU A 300 -20.57 -10.95 -11.47
N SER A 301 -20.05 -11.89 -12.28
CA SER A 301 -20.34 -13.33 -12.13
C SER A 301 -20.02 -13.88 -10.73
N TRP A 302 -19.06 -13.28 -10.02
CA TRP A 302 -18.74 -13.64 -8.64
C TRP A 302 -19.88 -13.43 -7.65
N ASN A 303 -20.81 -12.50 -7.94
CA ASN A 303 -21.99 -12.30 -7.11
C ASN A 303 -22.89 -13.56 -7.02
N GLU A 304 -22.92 -14.37 -8.09
CA GLU A 304 -23.62 -15.65 -8.09
C GLU A 304 -22.93 -16.67 -7.17
N SER A 305 -21.60 -16.84 -7.30
CA SER A 305 -20.82 -17.73 -6.44
C SER A 305 -20.90 -17.30 -4.96
N LEU A 306 -20.83 -16.00 -4.68
CA LEU A 306 -21.02 -15.44 -3.34
C LEU A 306 -22.43 -15.73 -2.79
N ALA A 307 -23.47 -15.65 -3.63
CA ALA A 307 -24.84 -15.96 -3.23
C ALA A 307 -25.01 -17.47 -2.94
N LYS A 308 -24.46 -18.36 -3.78
CA LYS A 308 -24.43 -19.81 -3.52
C LYS A 308 -23.71 -20.13 -2.21
N ALA A 309 -22.61 -19.43 -1.91
CA ALA A 309 -21.87 -19.53 -0.65
C ALA A 309 -22.58 -18.89 0.56
N LYS A 310 -23.76 -18.30 0.39
CA LYS A 310 -24.53 -17.57 1.42
C LYS A 310 -23.76 -16.38 2.01
N VAL A 311 -22.86 -15.77 1.23
CA VAL A 311 -22.04 -14.62 1.61
C VAL A 311 -22.80 -13.31 1.38
N LYS A 312 -22.69 -12.39 2.35
CA LYS A 312 -23.37 -11.07 2.27
C LYS A 312 -22.58 -10.03 1.44
N LEU A 313 -21.30 -10.29 1.16
CA LEU A 313 -20.50 -9.41 0.30
C LEU A 313 -21.18 -9.28 -1.07
N ARG A 314 -21.22 -8.05 -1.58
CA ARG A 314 -21.73 -7.74 -2.93
C ARG A 314 -20.72 -6.89 -3.67
N ILE A 315 -20.49 -7.25 -4.91
CA ILE A 315 -19.57 -6.57 -5.82
C ILE A 315 -20.38 -5.62 -6.70
N HIS A 316 -19.96 -4.37 -6.75
CA HIS A 316 -20.52 -3.34 -7.59
C HIS A 316 -19.42 -2.76 -8.48
N LEU A 317 -19.77 -2.44 -9.72
CA LEU A 317 -18.87 -1.76 -10.66
C LEU A 317 -19.31 -0.31 -10.83
N ASN A 318 -18.34 0.58 -10.85
CA ASN A 318 -18.55 1.98 -11.16
C ASN A 318 -17.42 2.46 -12.11
N SER A 319 -17.74 3.41 -12.98
CA SER A 319 -16.71 4.05 -13.80
C SER A 319 -16.10 5.22 -13.02
N ILE A 320 -14.79 5.43 -13.17
CA ILE A 320 -14.16 6.65 -12.66
C ILE A 320 -14.77 7.83 -13.42
N LYS A 321 -15.41 8.73 -12.68
CA LYS A 321 -15.94 9.98 -13.22
C LYS A 321 -14.82 11.01 -13.30
N SER A 322 -14.99 12.01 -14.17
CA SER A 322 -14.11 13.18 -14.21
C SER A 322 -13.97 13.80 -12.80
N GLY A 323 -12.74 14.00 -12.35
CA GLY A 323 -12.42 14.54 -11.02
C GLY A 323 -12.18 13.49 -9.93
N ILE A 324 -12.41 12.20 -10.17
CA ILE A 324 -11.97 11.12 -9.27
C ILE A 324 -10.62 10.62 -9.74
N ASP A 325 -9.65 10.65 -8.85
CA ASP A 325 -8.30 10.17 -9.12
C ASP A 325 -8.21 8.64 -8.95
N ALA A 326 -7.57 7.96 -9.91
CA ALA A 326 -7.36 6.52 -9.87
C ALA A 326 -6.56 6.06 -8.64
N ALA A 327 -5.62 6.87 -8.16
CA ALA A 327 -4.84 6.57 -6.95
C ALA A 327 -5.68 6.62 -5.67
N SER A 328 -6.73 7.42 -5.65
CA SER A 328 -7.60 7.62 -4.49
C SER A 328 -8.62 6.50 -4.29
N VAL A 329 -8.85 5.63 -5.27
CA VAL A 329 -9.80 4.52 -5.13
C VAL A 329 -9.09 3.24 -4.69
N PRO A 330 -9.62 2.51 -3.69
CA PRO A 330 -8.96 1.32 -3.18
C PRO A 330 -9.00 0.14 -4.15
N PHE A 331 -10.06 0.04 -4.95
CA PHE A 331 -10.32 -1.10 -5.82
C PHE A 331 -10.46 -0.64 -7.27
N LEU A 332 -9.45 -0.90 -8.09
CA LEU A 332 -9.34 -0.37 -9.44
C LEU A 332 -9.09 -1.46 -10.46
N VAL A 333 -9.76 -1.34 -11.61
CA VAL A 333 -9.40 -2.02 -12.87
C VAL A 333 -8.92 -0.97 -13.85
N SER A 334 -7.71 -1.12 -14.36
CA SER A 334 -7.06 -0.18 -15.27
C SER A 334 -6.57 -0.86 -16.54
N TYR A 335 -6.25 -0.06 -17.55
CA TYR A 335 -5.63 -0.50 -18.78
C TYR A 335 -4.20 0.01 -18.85
N ASP A 336 -3.24 -0.87 -19.06
CA ASP A 336 -1.82 -0.56 -19.09
C ASP A 336 -1.17 -1.15 -20.34
N MET A 337 -0.90 -0.32 -21.32
CA MET A 337 -0.31 -0.73 -22.59
C MET A 337 1.11 -1.31 -22.45
N GLY A 338 1.83 -0.95 -21.40
CA GLY A 338 3.18 -1.46 -21.12
C GLY A 338 3.20 -2.87 -20.52
N LYS A 339 2.04 -3.51 -20.29
CA LYS A 339 1.94 -4.87 -19.76
C LYS A 339 1.36 -5.82 -20.79
N VAL A 340 1.68 -7.12 -20.65
CA VAL A 340 1.09 -8.21 -21.41
C VAL A 340 0.17 -9.01 -20.47
N GLY A 341 -1.00 -9.39 -20.96
CA GLY A 341 -1.95 -10.21 -20.22
C GLY A 341 -2.80 -9.43 -19.21
N VAL A 342 -3.37 -10.14 -18.26
CA VAL A 342 -4.13 -9.57 -17.13
C VAL A 342 -3.44 -9.99 -15.85
N SER A 343 -3.29 -9.07 -14.93
CA SER A 343 -2.66 -9.35 -13.63
C SER A 343 -3.31 -8.53 -12.52
N SER A 344 -3.30 -9.08 -11.32
CA SER A 344 -3.76 -8.38 -10.12
C SER A 344 -2.64 -8.17 -9.11
N GLN A 345 -2.71 -7.04 -8.40
CA GLN A 345 -1.86 -6.72 -7.27
C GLN A 345 -2.75 -6.26 -6.12
N LYS A 346 -2.40 -6.60 -4.89
CA LYS A 346 -3.18 -6.22 -3.72
C LYS A 346 -2.29 -5.86 -2.54
N THR A 347 -2.77 -4.92 -1.73
CA THR A 347 -2.20 -4.61 -0.42
C THR A 347 -3.05 -5.30 0.64
N VAL A 348 -2.38 -6.01 1.53
CA VAL A 348 -3.04 -6.78 2.59
C VAL A 348 -2.54 -6.28 3.94
N HIS A 349 -3.46 -6.09 4.88
CA HIS A 349 -3.11 -5.78 6.26
C HIS A 349 -2.43 -7.00 6.89
N PRO A 350 -1.14 -6.93 7.24
CA PRO A 350 -0.38 -8.12 7.64
C PRO A 350 -0.86 -8.72 8.96
N ARG A 351 -1.51 -7.94 9.84
CA ARG A 351 -2.03 -8.39 11.13
C ARG A 351 -3.38 -9.11 11.02
N THR A 352 -4.25 -8.67 10.10
CA THR A 352 -5.65 -9.16 10.03
C THR A 352 -5.96 -10.01 8.81
N GLY A 353 -5.12 -9.97 7.77
CA GLY A 353 -5.40 -10.57 6.47
C GLY A 353 -6.42 -9.80 5.63
N GLU A 354 -6.82 -8.59 6.06
CA GLU A 354 -7.74 -7.74 5.29
C GLU A 354 -7.09 -7.24 4.01
N ILE A 355 -7.75 -7.45 2.88
CA ILE A 355 -7.33 -6.85 1.60
C ILE A 355 -7.79 -5.40 1.61
N LEU A 356 -6.83 -4.49 1.74
CA LEU A 356 -7.05 -3.04 1.88
C LEU A 356 -7.28 -2.37 0.54
N SER A 357 -6.54 -2.80 -0.47
CA SER A 357 -6.64 -2.29 -1.83
C SER A 357 -6.22 -3.34 -2.85
N PHE A 358 -6.71 -3.18 -4.09
CA PHE A 358 -6.22 -3.98 -5.22
C PHE A 358 -6.24 -3.19 -6.54
N ARG A 359 -5.40 -3.62 -7.46
CA ARG A 359 -5.34 -3.17 -8.84
C ARG A 359 -5.39 -4.39 -9.76
N ILE A 360 -6.31 -4.38 -10.73
CA ILE A 360 -6.33 -5.34 -11.84
C ILE A 360 -5.93 -4.57 -13.08
N ASN A 361 -4.79 -4.92 -13.67
CA ASN A 361 -4.28 -4.29 -14.86
C ASN A 361 -4.55 -5.18 -16.07
N ILE A 362 -5.28 -4.64 -17.05
CA ILE A 362 -5.50 -5.26 -18.34
C ILE A 362 -4.38 -4.78 -19.24
N GLY A 363 -3.50 -5.69 -19.64
CA GLY A 363 -2.37 -5.39 -20.50
C GLY A 363 -2.73 -5.46 -21.98
N HIS A 364 -1.73 -5.18 -22.82
CA HIS A 364 -1.79 -5.33 -24.25
C HIS A 364 -1.27 -6.70 -24.66
N ASP A 365 -1.92 -7.32 -25.66
CA ASP A 365 -1.34 -8.46 -26.36
C ASP A 365 -0.73 -7.96 -27.67
N PHE A 366 0.60 -7.98 -27.77
CA PHE A 366 1.31 -7.49 -28.97
C PHE A 366 0.99 -8.26 -30.25
N LYS A 367 0.45 -9.47 -30.14
CA LYS A 367 0.15 -10.32 -31.28
C LYS A 367 -1.29 -10.19 -31.75
N LYS A 368 -2.23 -9.98 -30.83
CA LYS A 368 -3.66 -9.89 -31.13
C LYS A 368 -4.43 -9.19 -30.01
N SER A 369 -5.56 -8.58 -30.33
CA SER A 369 -6.51 -8.15 -29.32
C SER A 369 -7.10 -9.36 -28.58
N PHE A 370 -7.31 -9.26 -27.27
CA PHE A 370 -8.06 -10.27 -26.52
C PHE A 370 -9.43 -10.51 -27.16
N LYS A 371 -9.80 -11.79 -27.32
CA LYS A 371 -11.19 -12.14 -27.59
C LYS A 371 -12.03 -11.86 -26.34
N PRO A 372 -13.26 -11.35 -26.46
CA PRO A 372 -14.09 -11.01 -25.29
C PRO A 372 -14.25 -12.16 -24.29
N VAL A 373 -14.45 -13.39 -24.78
CA VAL A 373 -14.61 -14.59 -23.93
C VAL A 373 -13.31 -14.93 -23.19
N GLU A 374 -12.17 -14.77 -23.83
CA GLU A 374 -10.85 -15.02 -23.24
C GLU A 374 -10.56 -13.99 -22.15
N LEU A 375 -10.79 -12.70 -22.45
CA LEU A 375 -10.63 -11.62 -21.47
C LEU A 375 -11.58 -11.81 -20.28
N GLN A 376 -12.83 -12.18 -20.51
CA GLN A 376 -13.78 -12.46 -19.44
C GLN A 376 -13.27 -13.55 -18.49
N LYS A 377 -12.70 -14.64 -19.03
CA LYS A 377 -12.09 -15.72 -18.25
C LYS A 377 -10.92 -15.24 -17.41
N LEU A 378 -9.98 -14.51 -18.01
CA LEU A 378 -8.81 -13.98 -17.33
C LEU A 378 -9.22 -13.01 -16.19
N ILE A 379 -10.16 -12.12 -16.47
CA ILE A 379 -10.70 -11.19 -15.44
C ILE A 379 -11.39 -11.96 -14.31
N HIS A 380 -12.16 -12.99 -14.64
CA HIS A 380 -12.80 -13.83 -13.64
C HIS A 380 -11.77 -14.50 -12.73
N GLN A 381 -10.69 -15.07 -13.29
CA GLN A 381 -9.61 -15.70 -12.53
C GLN A 381 -8.90 -14.69 -11.62
N GLU A 382 -8.47 -13.54 -12.18
CA GLU A 382 -7.78 -12.51 -11.40
C GLU A 382 -8.66 -11.93 -10.28
N PHE A 383 -9.95 -11.80 -10.53
CA PHE A 383 -10.87 -11.34 -9.49
C PHE A 383 -11.07 -12.40 -8.38
N GLY A 384 -11.02 -13.68 -8.71
CA GLY A 384 -10.98 -14.76 -7.72
C GLY A 384 -9.78 -14.64 -6.76
N HIS A 385 -8.61 -14.30 -7.30
CA HIS A 385 -7.43 -14.02 -6.48
C HIS A 385 -7.61 -12.78 -5.61
N VAL A 386 -8.29 -11.76 -6.11
CA VAL A 386 -8.66 -10.57 -5.31
C VAL A 386 -9.63 -10.93 -4.18
N LEU A 387 -10.52 -11.89 -4.36
CA LEU A 387 -11.41 -12.37 -3.31
C LEU A 387 -10.70 -13.22 -2.24
N GLY A 388 -9.45 -13.61 -2.44
CA GLY A 388 -8.66 -14.40 -1.50
C GLY A 388 -8.49 -15.87 -1.90
N LEU A 389 -8.92 -16.27 -3.10
CA LEU A 389 -8.67 -17.62 -3.62
C LEU A 389 -7.23 -17.73 -4.15
N SER A 390 -6.55 -18.84 -3.84
CA SER A 390 -5.24 -19.16 -4.42
C SER A 390 -5.37 -19.78 -5.80
N LYS A 391 -6.49 -20.46 -6.04
CA LYS A 391 -6.84 -21.09 -7.31
C LYS A 391 -8.34 -20.90 -7.56
N VAL A 392 -8.68 -20.55 -8.79
CA VAL A 392 -10.08 -20.58 -9.26
C VAL A 392 -10.35 -21.96 -9.82
N SER A 393 -11.19 -22.73 -9.10
CA SER A 393 -11.48 -24.13 -9.36
C SER A 393 -12.91 -24.35 -9.88
N ASP A 394 -13.40 -25.58 -9.82
CA ASP A 394 -14.80 -25.87 -10.10
C ASP A 394 -15.76 -25.18 -9.10
N ASP A 395 -17.04 -25.08 -9.51
CA ASP A 395 -18.04 -24.29 -8.77
C ASP A 395 -18.22 -24.74 -7.32
N ALA A 396 -18.17 -26.05 -7.03
CA ALA A 396 -18.40 -26.59 -5.68
C ALA A 396 -17.24 -26.25 -4.72
N ALA A 397 -15.99 -26.48 -5.15
CA ALA A 397 -14.80 -26.17 -4.36
C ALA A 397 -14.66 -24.66 -4.14
N GLN A 398 -14.95 -23.86 -5.17
CA GLN A 398 -14.95 -22.41 -5.11
C GLN A 398 -16.00 -21.89 -4.11
N VAL A 399 -17.22 -22.40 -4.13
CA VAL A 399 -18.30 -22.03 -3.21
C VAL A 399 -17.93 -22.39 -1.77
N ASN A 400 -17.32 -23.55 -1.52
CA ASN A 400 -16.85 -23.95 -0.20
C ASN A 400 -15.76 -22.98 0.33
N ALA A 401 -14.77 -22.64 -0.50
CA ALA A 401 -13.72 -21.72 -0.14
C ALA A 401 -14.28 -20.32 0.18
N LEU A 402 -15.21 -19.79 -0.64
CA LEU A 402 -15.87 -18.52 -0.38
C LEU A 402 -16.72 -18.55 0.89
N SER A 403 -17.45 -19.64 1.14
CA SER A 403 -18.20 -19.81 2.38
C SER A 403 -17.28 -19.76 3.59
N TYR A 404 -16.14 -20.45 3.53
CA TYR A 404 -15.13 -20.38 4.59
C TYR A 404 -14.56 -18.97 4.79
N LEU A 405 -14.18 -18.29 3.71
CA LEU A 405 -13.60 -16.96 3.77
C LEU A 405 -14.56 -15.92 4.37
N TYR A 406 -15.84 -15.95 4.02
CA TYR A 406 -16.75 -14.82 4.22
C TYR A 406 -17.93 -15.08 5.17
N CYS A 407 -18.32 -16.33 5.44
CA CYS A 407 -19.36 -16.65 6.42
C CYS A 407 -18.78 -16.59 7.83
N VAL A 408 -18.84 -15.40 8.43
CA VAL A 408 -18.32 -15.16 9.78
C VAL A 408 -19.37 -15.59 10.80
N GLN A 409 -19.03 -16.57 11.63
CA GLN A 409 -19.79 -16.88 12.85
C GLN A 409 -19.12 -16.16 14.04
N LYS A 410 -19.94 -15.78 15.01
CA LYS A 410 -19.45 -15.19 16.25
C LYS A 410 -18.96 -16.32 17.17
N SER A 411 -17.70 -16.65 17.09
CA SER A 411 -17.05 -17.52 18.07
C SER A 411 -16.37 -16.70 19.18
N LYS A 412 -16.10 -17.32 20.31
CA LYS A 412 -15.44 -16.67 21.43
C LYS A 412 -13.95 -16.41 21.17
N ASN A 413 -13.33 -17.22 20.31
CA ASN A 413 -11.95 -17.03 19.84
C ASN A 413 -11.77 -17.58 18.41
N VAL A 414 -10.63 -17.24 17.79
CA VAL A 414 -10.34 -17.59 16.38
C VAL A 414 -10.16 -19.09 16.16
N TYR A 415 -9.70 -19.85 17.16
CA TYR A 415 -9.52 -21.30 17.05
C TYR A 415 -10.87 -22.02 17.04
N GLN A 416 -11.81 -21.60 17.91
CA GLN A 416 -13.18 -22.14 17.93
C GLN A 416 -13.93 -21.84 16.63
N ASP A 417 -13.68 -20.67 16.02
CA ASP A 417 -14.26 -20.31 14.72
C ASP A 417 -13.76 -21.25 13.60
N ARG A 418 -12.48 -21.61 13.62
CA ARG A 418 -11.89 -22.60 12.71
C ARG A 418 -12.55 -23.96 12.86
N GLU A 419 -12.59 -24.51 14.07
CA GLU A 419 -13.15 -25.83 14.34
C GLU A 419 -14.62 -25.92 13.97
N PHE A 420 -15.40 -24.90 14.26
CA PHE A 420 -16.83 -24.86 13.95
C PHE A 420 -17.10 -24.91 12.45
N ILE A 421 -16.29 -24.24 11.64
CA ILE A 421 -16.47 -24.14 10.19
C ILE A 421 -16.01 -25.42 9.49
N THR A 422 -14.94 -26.05 9.97
CA THR A 422 -14.42 -27.31 9.41
C THR A 422 -15.33 -28.53 9.67
N LYS A 423 -16.18 -28.45 10.70
CA LYS A 423 -17.14 -29.54 11.05
C LYS A 423 -18.49 -29.45 10.31
N LYS A 424 -18.70 -28.42 9.48
CA LYS A 424 -19.87 -28.27 8.62
C LYS A 424 -19.55 -28.67 7.18
#